data_bece4b55fca52306a387e863ea5c2d59
#
_entry.id   bece4b55fca52306a387e863ea5c2d59
#
_cell.length_a   1.000
_cell.length_b   1.000
_cell.length_c   1.000
_cell.angle_alpha   90.00
_cell.angle_beta   90.00
_cell.angle_gamma   90.00
#
_symmetry.space_group_name_H-M   'P 1'
#
loop_
_entity.id
_entity.type
_entity.pdbx_description
1 polymer ?
#
loop_
_entity_poly.entity_id
_entity_poly.type
_entity_poly.pdbx_seq_one_letter_code
_entity_poly.pdbx_strand_id
1 'polypeptide(L)'
;TLKFFNNKLYCGSDGGIYVSEDGGVTFQDYTINGIAVGQFYRISVAKDDSGKMVGGLQDNSGFIRNNEVWNVYTGGDGMDYEVDPTNNNIVYGFVQFGDPLFVSTNSGQTVGTINSPAGNGNWITPLALSSEGDVYAGYDAVYKLNGNTWERLSDDLGNTPIDDLEVDPNNPLVLYAAEGNTVFRSDDGGITFTEFNVFDSGISDIAINTTDGSAIYVTTSNRVGFAQNQQQDLRGVFKVPAETNGAAGAVVDLTLNLPQDHAYFAIVH
;
A
#
# COMPACT_ATOMS: atom_id res chain seq x y z
N THR A 1 25.22 -8.17 -5.31
CA THR A 1 26.38 -8.99 -4.84
C THR A 1 26.84 -9.95 -5.93
N LEU A 2 28.17 -10.06 -6.16
CA LEU A 2 28.77 -11.03 -7.08
C LEU A 2 29.63 -12.02 -6.32
N LYS A 3 29.53 -13.30 -6.67
CA LYS A 3 30.33 -14.38 -6.09
C LYS A 3 30.73 -15.38 -7.16
N PHE A 4 32.01 -15.66 -7.27
CA PHE A 4 32.53 -16.73 -8.14
C PHE A 4 32.76 -17.99 -7.33
N PHE A 5 32.16 -19.09 -7.75
CA PHE A 5 32.29 -20.39 -7.09
C PHE A 5 32.07 -21.55 -8.08
N ASN A 6 32.90 -22.58 -8.03
CA ASN A 6 32.85 -23.77 -8.91
C ASN A 6 32.68 -23.41 -10.40
N ASN A 7 33.50 -22.49 -10.92
CA ASN A 7 33.48 -22.00 -12.30
C ASN A 7 32.17 -21.28 -12.71
N LYS A 8 31.32 -20.90 -11.76
CA LYS A 8 30.08 -20.14 -12.01
C LYS A 8 30.16 -18.80 -11.32
N LEU A 9 29.60 -17.78 -11.99
CA LEU A 9 29.43 -16.45 -11.42
C LEU A 9 27.99 -16.33 -10.93
N TYR A 10 27.81 -16.14 -9.64
CA TYR A 10 26.52 -15.87 -9.00
C TYR A 10 26.33 -14.37 -8.82
N CYS A 11 25.20 -13.86 -9.27
CA CYS A 11 24.77 -12.48 -9.08
C CYS A 11 23.51 -12.47 -8.21
N GLY A 12 23.59 -11.89 -7.02
CA GLY A 12 22.44 -11.61 -6.17
C GLY A 12 22.08 -10.14 -6.31
N SER A 13 20.85 -9.87 -6.68
CA SER A 13 20.21 -8.55 -6.74
C SER A 13 18.92 -8.56 -5.93
N ASP A 14 18.26 -7.41 -5.81
CA ASP A 14 16.94 -7.33 -5.17
C ASP A 14 15.90 -8.14 -5.95
N GLY A 15 16.05 -8.23 -7.28
CA GLY A 15 15.19 -9.02 -8.15
C GLY A 15 15.45 -10.53 -8.12
N GLY A 16 16.49 -11.03 -7.43
CA GLY A 16 16.73 -12.48 -7.32
C GLY A 16 18.17 -12.94 -7.45
N ILE A 17 18.34 -14.22 -7.77
CA ILE A 17 19.63 -14.86 -7.97
C ILE A 17 19.79 -15.31 -9.42
N TYR A 18 20.87 -14.87 -10.03
CA TYR A 18 21.23 -15.18 -11.41
C TYR A 18 22.59 -15.88 -11.46
N VAL A 19 22.75 -16.83 -12.37
CA VAL A 19 23.99 -17.61 -12.48
C VAL A 19 24.48 -17.59 -13.92
N SER A 20 25.76 -17.26 -14.08
CA SER A 20 26.48 -17.37 -15.34
C SER A 20 27.47 -18.52 -15.31
N GLU A 21 27.51 -19.32 -16.37
CA GLU A 21 28.47 -20.40 -16.58
C GLU A 21 29.54 -20.05 -17.64
N ASP A 22 29.42 -18.89 -18.25
CA ASP A 22 30.25 -18.42 -19.38
C ASP A 22 31.08 -17.17 -19.05
N GLY A 23 31.36 -16.95 -17.78
CA GLY A 23 32.17 -15.81 -17.32
C GLY A 23 31.44 -14.47 -17.31
N GLY A 24 30.10 -14.45 -17.26
CA GLY A 24 29.29 -13.24 -17.19
C GLY A 24 28.76 -12.75 -18.53
N VAL A 25 28.91 -13.55 -19.60
CA VAL A 25 28.36 -13.20 -20.92
C VAL A 25 26.85 -13.39 -20.96
N THR A 26 26.35 -14.49 -20.38
CA THR A 26 24.91 -14.74 -20.20
C THR A 26 24.59 -15.14 -18.77
N PHE A 27 23.37 -14.84 -18.32
CA PHE A 27 22.88 -15.21 -17.00
C PHE A 27 21.59 -16.01 -17.12
N GLN A 28 21.48 -17.06 -16.30
CA GLN A 28 20.24 -17.80 -16.10
C GLN A 28 19.59 -17.33 -14.79
N ASP A 29 18.29 -17.11 -14.82
CA ASP A 29 17.52 -16.80 -13.63
C ASP A 29 17.28 -18.08 -12.80
N TYR A 30 17.84 -18.09 -11.59
CA TYR A 30 17.68 -19.18 -10.63
C TYR A 30 16.59 -18.89 -9.60
N THR A 31 16.06 -17.67 -9.57
CA THR A 31 14.97 -17.28 -8.67
C THR A 31 13.73 -18.13 -8.92
N ILE A 32 13.42 -18.38 -10.19
CA ILE A 32 12.23 -19.17 -10.61
C ILE A 32 12.41 -20.70 -10.37
N ASN A 33 13.60 -21.18 -10.05
CA ASN A 33 13.93 -22.59 -9.89
C ASN A 33 13.92 -23.04 -8.42
N GLY A 34 12.93 -22.62 -7.63
CA GLY A 34 12.74 -23.07 -6.26
C GLY A 34 13.17 -22.07 -5.18
N ILE A 35 13.68 -20.90 -5.57
CA ILE A 35 13.91 -19.78 -4.68
C ILE A 35 12.82 -18.73 -4.99
N ALA A 36 11.61 -19.02 -4.59
CA ALA A 36 10.51 -18.05 -4.70
C ALA A 36 10.62 -17.07 -3.53
N VAL A 37 11.38 -16.00 -3.70
CA VAL A 37 11.50 -14.92 -2.72
C VAL A 37 10.90 -13.67 -3.35
N GLY A 38 9.87 -13.13 -2.71
CA GLY A 38 9.26 -11.86 -3.07
C GLY A 38 8.82 -11.15 -1.80
N GLN A 39 9.03 -9.86 -1.76
CA GLN A 39 8.55 -9.02 -0.67
C GLN A 39 7.49 -8.07 -1.23
N PHE A 40 6.26 -8.26 -0.80
CA PHE A 40 5.19 -7.34 -1.13
C PHE A 40 5.30 -6.06 -0.32
N TYR A 41 5.11 -4.93 -0.98
CA TYR A 41 4.83 -3.67 -0.31
C TYR A 41 3.40 -3.63 0.20
N ARG A 42 2.45 -3.97 -0.68
CA ARG A 42 1.02 -4.07 -0.36
C ARG A 42 0.42 -5.28 -1.08
N ILE A 43 -0.64 -5.82 -0.52
CA ILE A 43 -1.40 -6.94 -1.09
C ILE A 43 -2.88 -6.74 -0.83
N SER A 44 -3.70 -6.99 -1.86
CA SER A 44 -5.15 -6.99 -1.76
C SER A 44 -5.73 -8.33 -2.18
N VAL A 45 -6.79 -8.74 -1.52
CA VAL A 45 -7.51 -10.00 -1.75
C VAL A 45 -8.95 -9.69 -2.11
N ALA A 46 -9.47 -10.33 -3.15
CA ALA A 46 -10.88 -10.14 -3.51
C ALA A 46 -11.80 -10.53 -2.36
N LYS A 47 -12.83 -9.72 -2.12
CA LYS A 47 -13.76 -9.83 -0.98
C LYS A 47 -14.42 -11.20 -0.86
N ASP A 48 -14.74 -11.83 -1.98
CA ASP A 48 -15.51 -13.09 -2.06
C ASP A 48 -14.74 -14.25 -2.71
N ASP A 49 -13.47 -14.05 -3.07
CA ASP A 49 -12.62 -15.05 -3.70
C ASP A 49 -11.17 -14.97 -3.21
N SER A 50 -10.81 -15.77 -2.22
CA SER A 50 -9.44 -15.87 -1.71
C SER A 50 -8.43 -16.43 -2.72
N GLY A 51 -8.88 -16.95 -3.85
CA GLY A 51 -8.03 -17.35 -4.97
C GLY A 51 -7.56 -16.18 -5.82
N LYS A 52 -8.17 -15.00 -5.64
CA LYS A 52 -7.88 -13.79 -6.37
C LYS A 52 -7.15 -12.79 -5.46
N MET A 53 -5.90 -12.50 -5.81
CA MET A 53 -5.06 -11.55 -5.07
C MET A 53 -4.28 -10.70 -6.06
N VAL A 54 -3.94 -9.49 -5.65
CA VAL A 54 -3.01 -8.61 -6.35
C VAL A 54 -2.02 -8.03 -5.36
N GLY A 55 -0.85 -7.65 -5.82
CA GLY A 55 0.11 -6.98 -4.96
C GLY A 55 1.33 -6.50 -5.70
N GLY A 56 1.98 -5.52 -5.12
CA GLY A 56 3.19 -4.90 -5.64
C GLY A 56 4.45 -5.37 -4.92
N LEU A 57 5.49 -5.69 -5.68
CA LEU A 57 6.78 -6.11 -5.16
C LEU A 57 7.86 -5.13 -5.61
N GLN A 58 8.73 -4.78 -4.68
CA GLN A 58 9.94 -4.03 -5.02
C GLN A 58 10.76 -4.78 -6.07
N ASP A 59 11.24 -4.07 -7.08
CA ASP A 59 12.08 -4.56 -8.19
C ASP A 59 11.46 -5.69 -9.05
N ASN A 60 10.27 -6.17 -8.68
CA ASN A 60 9.64 -7.34 -9.29
C ASN A 60 8.23 -7.08 -9.84
N SER A 61 7.83 -5.82 -10.01
CA SER A 61 6.56 -5.47 -10.66
C SER A 61 5.29 -5.75 -9.82
N GLY A 62 4.12 -5.65 -10.46
CA GLY A 62 2.84 -6.06 -9.90
C GLY A 62 2.48 -7.48 -10.29
N PHE A 63 1.97 -8.21 -9.33
CA PHE A 63 1.53 -9.60 -9.50
C PHE A 63 0.03 -9.73 -9.29
N ILE A 64 -0.57 -10.59 -10.08
CA ILE A 64 -1.94 -11.03 -9.91
C ILE A 64 -1.98 -12.55 -9.77
N ARG A 65 -2.68 -13.02 -8.74
CA ARG A 65 -2.99 -14.43 -8.55
C ARG A 65 -4.43 -14.71 -9.00
N ASN A 66 -4.55 -15.67 -9.88
CA ASN A 66 -5.84 -16.23 -10.30
C ASN A 66 -5.84 -17.70 -9.90
N ASN A 67 -6.54 -18.07 -8.84
CA ASN A 67 -6.50 -19.38 -8.20
C ASN A 67 -5.06 -19.74 -7.75
N GLU A 68 -4.47 -20.77 -8.32
CA GLU A 68 -3.15 -21.27 -7.98
C GLU A 68 -2.00 -20.59 -8.76
N VAL A 69 -2.32 -19.73 -9.75
CA VAL A 69 -1.34 -19.20 -10.70
C VAL A 69 -1.10 -17.72 -10.46
N TRP A 70 0.16 -17.39 -10.21
CA TRP A 70 0.66 -16.02 -10.16
C TRP A 70 1.17 -15.56 -11.52
N ASN A 71 0.79 -14.39 -11.96
CA ASN A 71 1.25 -13.75 -13.18
C ASN A 71 1.73 -12.35 -12.91
N VAL A 72 2.84 -11.96 -13.53
CA VAL A 72 3.25 -10.56 -13.62
C VAL A 72 2.35 -9.85 -14.61
N TYR A 73 1.86 -8.67 -14.27
CA TYR A 73 0.99 -7.93 -15.20
C TYR A 73 1.32 -6.45 -15.35
N THR A 74 2.25 -5.91 -14.56
CA THR A 74 2.74 -4.53 -14.68
C THR A 74 4.26 -4.52 -14.78
N GLY A 75 4.88 -3.35 -14.82
CA GLY A 75 6.33 -3.17 -14.77
C GLY A 75 6.75 -2.25 -13.62
N GLY A 76 8.03 -2.00 -13.45
CA GLY A 76 8.59 -1.13 -12.41
C GLY A 76 8.57 -1.73 -11.01
N ASP A 77 8.71 -0.89 -9.99
CA ASP A 77 8.49 -1.29 -8.59
C ASP A 77 6.99 -1.30 -8.33
N GLY A 78 6.42 -2.48 -8.12
CA GLY A 78 5.02 -2.59 -7.76
C GLY A 78 4.78 -2.10 -6.34
N MET A 79 3.80 -1.22 -6.16
CA MET A 79 3.50 -0.55 -4.89
C MET A 79 2.15 -0.99 -4.34
N ASP A 80 1.15 -0.13 -4.40
CA ASP A 80 -0.19 -0.41 -3.90
C ASP A 80 -1.09 -0.93 -5.02
N TYR A 81 -1.78 -2.03 -4.74
CA TYR A 81 -2.61 -2.76 -5.71
C TYR A 81 -3.92 -3.19 -5.08
N GLU A 82 -5.03 -2.98 -5.82
CA GLU A 82 -6.36 -3.27 -5.34
C GLU A 82 -7.19 -4.10 -6.31
N VAL A 83 -8.03 -4.99 -5.76
CA VAL A 83 -9.08 -5.69 -6.50
C VAL A 83 -10.39 -4.94 -6.33
N ASP A 84 -11.08 -4.64 -7.42
CA ASP A 84 -12.38 -3.98 -7.38
C ASP A 84 -13.40 -4.85 -6.60
N PRO A 85 -13.99 -4.34 -5.52
CA PRO A 85 -14.90 -5.12 -4.66
C PRO A 85 -16.24 -5.45 -5.34
N THR A 86 -16.55 -4.81 -6.47
CA THR A 86 -17.78 -5.05 -7.25
C THR A 86 -17.55 -6.00 -8.40
N ASN A 87 -16.28 -6.17 -8.85
CA ASN A 87 -15.93 -7.04 -9.98
C ASN A 87 -14.46 -7.49 -9.90
N ASN A 88 -14.24 -8.71 -9.43
CA ASN A 88 -12.89 -9.29 -9.25
C ASN A 88 -12.05 -9.38 -10.55
N ASN A 89 -12.61 -9.14 -11.73
CA ASN A 89 -11.85 -9.06 -12.98
C ASN A 89 -11.17 -7.69 -13.16
N ILE A 90 -11.61 -6.68 -12.42
CA ILE A 90 -11.03 -5.36 -12.45
C ILE A 90 -9.99 -5.26 -11.34
N VAL A 91 -8.79 -4.84 -11.70
CA VAL A 91 -7.70 -4.64 -10.76
C VAL A 91 -6.96 -3.36 -11.12
N TYR A 92 -6.52 -2.67 -10.09
CA TYR A 92 -5.77 -1.43 -10.15
C TYR A 92 -4.40 -1.62 -9.51
N GLY A 93 -3.44 -0.78 -9.86
CA GLY A 93 -2.15 -0.84 -9.20
C GLY A 93 -1.24 0.31 -9.56
N PHE A 94 -0.51 0.79 -8.57
CA PHE A 94 0.51 1.80 -8.76
C PHE A 94 1.91 1.19 -8.85
N VAL A 95 2.77 1.87 -9.59
CA VAL A 95 4.22 1.81 -9.40
C VAL A 95 4.66 2.98 -8.52
N GLN A 96 5.96 3.05 -8.26
CA GLN A 96 6.55 4.09 -7.41
C GLN A 96 6.05 5.49 -7.78
N PHE A 97 5.78 6.29 -6.76
CA PHE A 97 5.27 7.67 -6.87
C PHE A 97 3.88 7.81 -7.51
N GLY A 98 3.15 6.68 -7.66
CA GLY A 98 1.78 6.68 -8.16
C GLY A 98 1.62 7.01 -9.65
N ASP A 99 2.64 6.83 -10.49
CA ASP A 99 2.57 7.17 -11.90
C ASP A 99 3.24 6.11 -12.80
N PRO A 100 2.47 5.48 -13.69
CA PRO A 100 1.02 5.60 -13.90
C PRO A 100 0.20 4.68 -12.98
N LEU A 101 -1.13 4.88 -12.94
CA LEU A 101 -2.06 3.86 -12.49
C LEU A 101 -2.24 2.82 -13.58
N PHE A 102 -1.95 1.57 -13.29
CA PHE A 102 -2.27 0.43 -14.14
C PHE A 102 -3.68 -0.06 -13.86
N VAL A 103 -4.43 -0.35 -14.92
CA VAL A 103 -5.81 -0.84 -14.84
C VAL A 103 -5.97 -2.06 -15.75
N SER A 104 -6.50 -3.14 -15.22
CA SER A 104 -6.95 -4.28 -16.00
C SER A 104 -8.42 -4.56 -15.72
N THR A 105 -9.19 -4.84 -16.73
CA THR A 105 -10.61 -5.24 -16.63
C THR A 105 -10.84 -6.71 -16.91
N ASN A 106 -9.78 -7.49 -17.07
CA ASN A 106 -9.82 -8.90 -17.45
C ASN A 106 -8.77 -9.74 -16.71
N SER A 107 -8.65 -9.49 -15.41
CA SER A 107 -7.77 -10.28 -14.53
C SER A 107 -6.29 -10.27 -14.94
N GLY A 108 -5.78 -9.12 -15.35
CA GLY A 108 -4.37 -8.93 -15.72
C GLY A 108 -3.98 -9.44 -17.11
N GLN A 109 -4.94 -9.92 -17.94
CA GLN A 109 -4.63 -10.39 -19.29
C GLN A 109 -4.25 -9.25 -20.23
N THR A 110 -4.89 -8.11 -20.08
CA THR A 110 -4.50 -6.85 -20.72
C THR A 110 -4.49 -5.74 -19.70
N VAL A 111 -3.59 -4.79 -19.88
CA VAL A 111 -3.36 -3.68 -18.94
C VAL A 111 -3.34 -2.38 -19.71
N GLY A 112 -4.12 -1.42 -19.26
CA GLY A 112 -4.06 -0.02 -19.67
C GLY A 112 -3.40 0.83 -18.59
N THR A 113 -3.13 2.08 -18.91
CA THR A 113 -2.57 3.06 -17.98
C THR A 113 -3.38 4.34 -17.95
N ILE A 114 -3.47 4.95 -16.78
CA ILE A 114 -4.04 6.27 -16.55
C ILE A 114 -2.93 7.11 -15.91
N ASN A 115 -2.66 8.29 -16.48
CA ASN A 115 -1.64 9.19 -15.95
C ASN A 115 -2.07 9.70 -14.56
N SER A 116 -1.08 9.90 -13.68
CA SER A 116 -1.29 10.54 -12.39
C SER A 116 -1.90 11.94 -12.51
N PRO A 117 -2.54 12.47 -11.46
CA PRO A 117 -2.84 13.88 -11.38
C PRO A 117 -1.54 14.70 -11.33
N ALA A 118 -1.63 16.02 -11.49
CA ALA A 118 -0.47 16.89 -11.38
C ALA A 118 0.09 16.85 -9.95
N GLY A 119 1.32 16.40 -9.80
CA GLY A 119 2.01 16.24 -8.51
C GLY A 119 2.64 14.86 -8.35
N ASN A 120 3.55 14.72 -7.40
CA ASN A 120 4.15 13.44 -7.05
C ASN A 120 3.40 12.83 -5.87
N GLY A 121 3.07 11.56 -5.95
CA GLY A 121 2.66 10.77 -4.80
C GLY A 121 3.84 10.42 -3.89
N ASN A 122 3.55 9.78 -2.77
CA ASN A 122 4.57 9.19 -1.92
C ASN A 122 5.25 8.01 -2.64
N TRP A 123 6.36 7.50 -2.11
CA TRP A 123 7.04 6.31 -2.66
C TRP A 123 6.04 5.17 -2.87
N ILE A 124 5.26 4.85 -1.85
CA ILE A 124 4.05 4.04 -1.95
C ILE A 124 2.88 5.04 -1.93
N THR A 125 2.35 5.36 -3.09
CA THR A 125 1.16 6.22 -3.18
C THR A 125 -0.06 5.39 -2.81
N PRO A 126 -0.85 5.77 -1.80
CA PRO A 126 -1.98 4.97 -1.36
C PRO A 126 -3.10 4.95 -2.40
N LEU A 127 -3.68 3.76 -2.56
CA LEU A 127 -4.79 3.46 -3.45
C LEU A 127 -5.90 2.81 -2.63
N ALA A 128 -7.08 3.42 -2.59
CA ALA A 128 -8.20 2.91 -1.83
C ALA A 128 -9.46 2.78 -2.69
N LEU A 129 -10.24 1.74 -2.45
CA LEU A 129 -11.51 1.52 -3.15
C LEU A 129 -12.68 1.52 -2.18
N SER A 130 -13.76 2.23 -2.55
CA SER A 130 -15.02 2.10 -1.82
C SER A 130 -15.70 0.76 -2.11
N SER A 131 -16.61 0.34 -1.24
CA SER A 131 -17.43 -0.86 -1.46
C SER A 131 -18.32 -0.77 -2.72
N GLU A 132 -18.45 0.40 -3.32
CA GLU A 132 -19.20 0.67 -4.56
C GLU A 132 -18.30 0.67 -5.80
N GLY A 133 -16.98 0.49 -5.64
CA GLY A 133 -16.00 0.47 -6.73
C GLY A 133 -15.46 1.85 -7.12
N ASP A 134 -15.72 2.89 -6.32
CA ASP A 134 -15.05 4.17 -6.50
C ASP A 134 -13.57 4.04 -6.13
N VAL A 135 -12.70 4.61 -6.97
CA VAL A 135 -11.25 4.54 -6.80
C VAL A 135 -10.72 5.87 -6.31
N TYR A 136 -9.99 5.85 -5.22
CA TYR A 136 -9.36 7.02 -4.61
C TYR A 136 -7.85 6.85 -4.55
N ALA A 137 -7.12 7.95 -4.58
CA ALA A 137 -5.67 7.98 -4.42
C ALA A 137 -5.21 9.18 -3.58
N GLY A 138 -4.18 8.96 -2.78
CA GLY A 138 -3.56 9.97 -1.94
C GLY A 138 -2.30 10.54 -2.56
N TYR A 139 -2.34 11.80 -3.05
CA TYR A 139 -1.17 12.56 -3.48
C TYR A 139 -0.92 13.72 -2.51
N ASP A 140 -0.79 14.94 -3.00
CA ASP A 140 -0.85 16.20 -2.20
C ASP A 140 -2.23 16.42 -1.56
N ALA A 141 -3.24 15.81 -2.13
CA ALA A 141 -4.62 15.81 -1.69
C ALA A 141 -5.26 14.45 -2.00
N VAL A 142 -6.51 14.27 -1.63
CA VAL A 142 -7.29 13.11 -2.05
C VAL A 142 -7.88 13.35 -3.43
N TYR A 143 -7.69 12.39 -4.31
CA TYR A 143 -8.23 12.36 -5.66
C TYR A 143 -9.17 11.18 -5.84
N LYS A 144 -10.20 11.35 -6.67
CA LYS A 144 -11.11 10.30 -7.11
C LYS A 144 -10.97 10.08 -8.61
N LEU A 145 -10.95 8.84 -9.04
CA LEU A 145 -10.92 8.50 -10.45
C LEU A 145 -12.30 8.66 -11.07
N ASN A 146 -12.41 9.49 -12.11
CA ASN A 146 -13.62 9.72 -12.89
C ASN A 146 -13.34 9.36 -14.36
N GLY A 147 -13.78 8.15 -14.76
CA GLY A 147 -13.42 7.59 -16.06
C GLY A 147 -11.91 7.34 -16.16
N ASN A 148 -11.21 8.11 -17.00
CA ASN A 148 -9.76 8.03 -17.19
C ASN A 148 -9.03 9.29 -16.67
N THR A 149 -9.65 10.06 -15.81
CA THR A 149 -9.09 11.29 -15.26
C THR A 149 -9.25 11.35 -13.75
N TRP A 150 -8.28 11.93 -13.07
CA TRP A 150 -8.37 12.18 -11.64
C TRP A 150 -9.05 13.51 -11.36
N GLU A 151 -10.01 13.49 -10.47
CA GLU A 151 -10.68 14.67 -9.92
C GLU A 151 -10.13 14.92 -8.52
N ARG A 152 -9.59 16.11 -8.29
CA ARG A 152 -9.17 16.54 -6.96
C ARG A 152 -10.38 16.80 -6.09
N LEU A 153 -10.48 16.12 -4.95
CA LEU A 153 -11.60 16.25 -4.03
C LEU A 153 -11.29 17.22 -2.89
N SER A 154 -10.15 17.08 -2.24
CA SER A 154 -9.82 17.85 -1.04
C SER A 154 -8.84 18.98 -1.31
N ASP A 155 -8.69 19.88 -0.33
CA ASP A 155 -7.50 20.69 -0.18
C ASP A 155 -6.30 19.82 0.28
N ASP A 156 -5.09 20.40 0.31
CA ASP A 156 -3.93 19.76 0.90
C ASP A 156 -4.20 19.50 2.39
N LEU A 157 -3.89 18.31 2.87
CA LEU A 157 -4.09 17.95 4.28
C LEU A 157 -2.92 18.46 5.15
N GLY A 158 -1.75 18.63 4.56
CA GLY A 158 -0.56 19.12 5.22
C GLY A 158 0.49 19.60 4.22
N ASN A 159 1.77 19.20 4.39
CA ASN A 159 2.87 19.70 3.57
C ASN A 159 3.61 18.59 2.80
N THR A 160 3.17 17.35 2.93
CA THR A 160 3.76 16.17 2.28
C THR A 160 2.66 15.37 1.58
N PRO A 161 3.01 14.49 0.65
CA PRO A 161 2.02 13.56 0.10
C PRO A 161 1.41 12.68 1.20
N ILE A 162 0.16 12.28 1.00
CA ILE A 162 -0.59 11.37 1.87
C ILE A 162 0.17 10.06 1.99
N ASP A 163 0.36 9.59 3.23
CA ASP A 163 1.09 8.36 3.55
C ASP A 163 0.21 7.11 3.44
N ASP A 164 -1.08 7.25 3.80
CA ASP A 164 -2.06 6.17 3.73
C ASP A 164 -3.49 6.69 3.58
N LEU A 165 -4.37 5.92 2.95
CA LEU A 165 -5.75 6.31 2.64
C LEU A 165 -6.67 5.08 2.69
N GLU A 166 -7.74 5.18 3.47
CA GLU A 166 -8.72 4.12 3.64
C GLU A 166 -10.15 4.61 3.47
N VAL A 167 -11.02 3.80 2.87
CA VAL A 167 -12.46 4.05 2.75
C VAL A 167 -13.22 3.05 3.62
N ASP A 168 -14.13 3.53 4.46
CA ASP A 168 -14.96 2.63 5.28
C ASP A 168 -15.84 1.75 4.39
N PRO A 169 -15.67 0.42 4.42
CA PRO A 169 -16.46 -0.48 3.58
C PRO A 169 -17.95 -0.49 3.92
N ASN A 170 -18.31 -0.01 5.10
CA ASN A 170 -19.71 0.08 5.55
C ASN A 170 -20.36 1.43 5.24
N ASN A 171 -19.53 2.47 5.02
CA ASN A 171 -20.01 3.81 4.66
C ASN A 171 -19.02 4.50 3.71
N PRO A 172 -19.25 4.48 2.39
CA PRO A 172 -18.32 5.02 1.41
C PRO A 172 -18.13 6.56 1.49
N LEU A 173 -18.88 7.24 2.33
CA LEU A 173 -18.68 8.67 2.62
C LEU A 173 -17.61 8.89 3.70
N VAL A 174 -17.25 7.85 4.46
CA VAL A 174 -16.22 7.95 5.50
C VAL A 174 -14.88 7.51 4.95
N LEU A 175 -13.92 8.43 4.96
CA LEU A 175 -12.54 8.18 4.57
C LEU A 175 -11.61 8.58 5.73
N TYR A 176 -10.50 7.86 5.82
CA TYR A 176 -9.38 8.22 6.69
C TYR A 176 -8.13 8.39 5.84
N ALA A 177 -7.39 9.45 6.09
CA ALA A 177 -6.11 9.74 5.44
C ALA A 177 -5.04 9.99 6.50
N ALA A 178 -3.84 9.45 6.29
CA ALA A 178 -2.68 9.75 7.12
C ALA A 178 -1.71 10.66 6.38
N GLU A 179 -1.23 11.69 7.06
CA GLU A 179 -0.08 12.47 6.64
C GLU A 179 0.85 12.73 7.82
N GLY A 180 2.10 12.29 7.70
CA GLY A 180 3.08 12.40 8.76
C GLY A 180 2.65 11.64 10.01
N ASN A 181 2.29 12.33 11.06
CA ASN A 181 1.83 11.75 12.33
C ASN A 181 0.35 12.02 12.62
N THR A 182 -0.39 12.54 11.66
CA THR A 182 -1.80 12.93 11.83
C THR A 182 -2.70 12.05 10.98
N VAL A 183 -3.77 11.54 11.57
CA VAL A 183 -4.90 10.96 10.88
C VAL A 183 -5.97 12.03 10.71
N PHE A 184 -6.46 12.17 9.51
CA PHE A 184 -7.59 12.99 9.13
C PHE A 184 -8.79 12.10 8.81
N ARG A 185 -10.00 12.61 9.04
CA ARG A 185 -11.27 11.95 8.70
C ARG A 185 -12.14 12.85 7.84
N SER A 186 -12.76 12.23 6.85
CA SER A 186 -13.85 12.80 6.07
C SER A 186 -15.14 12.04 6.36
N ASP A 187 -16.26 12.74 6.36
CA ASP A 187 -17.63 12.18 6.45
C ASP A 187 -18.47 12.56 5.22
N ASP A 188 -17.85 13.10 4.17
CA ASP A 188 -18.52 13.63 2.96
C ASP A 188 -17.91 13.11 1.64
N GLY A 189 -17.30 11.94 1.67
CA GLY A 189 -16.73 11.29 0.50
C GLY A 189 -15.37 11.84 0.05
N GLY A 190 -14.62 12.43 0.98
CA GLY A 190 -13.27 12.94 0.73
C GLY A 190 -13.23 14.42 0.28
N ILE A 191 -14.35 15.15 0.39
CA ILE A 191 -14.40 16.57 0.01
C ILE A 191 -13.79 17.44 1.11
N THR A 192 -14.16 17.19 2.37
CA THR A 192 -13.57 17.88 3.51
C THR A 192 -12.97 16.88 4.50
N PHE A 193 -11.84 17.25 5.07
CA PHE A 193 -11.17 16.48 6.09
C PHE A 193 -10.98 17.31 7.37
N THR A 194 -11.13 16.64 8.49
CA THR A 194 -10.84 17.22 9.81
C THR A 194 -9.81 16.34 10.53
N GLU A 195 -8.94 16.95 11.34
CA GLU A 195 -8.03 16.22 12.18
C GLU A 195 -8.79 15.25 13.08
N PHE A 196 -8.47 13.96 12.97
CA PHE A 196 -9.09 12.90 13.77
C PHE A 196 -8.23 12.54 14.98
N ASN A 197 -6.94 12.28 14.78
CA ASN A 197 -5.99 12.01 15.86
C ASN A 197 -4.56 12.32 15.46
N VAL A 198 -3.73 12.74 16.42
CA VAL A 198 -2.29 13.00 16.24
C VAL A 198 -1.51 12.03 17.12
N PHE A 199 -0.47 11.40 16.54
CA PHE A 199 0.44 10.48 17.21
C PHE A 199 1.82 11.12 17.46
N ASP A 200 2.61 10.49 18.31
CA ASP A 200 3.98 10.97 18.62
C ASP A 200 5.00 10.59 17.53
N SER A 201 4.62 9.74 16.58
CA SER A 201 5.49 9.25 15.49
C SER A 201 4.74 9.16 14.17
N GLY A 202 5.49 9.11 13.07
CA GLY A 202 4.92 8.97 11.73
C GLY A 202 4.08 7.70 11.60
N ILE A 203 2.95 7.85 10.95
CA ILE A 203 2.02 6.76 10.65
C ILE A 203 2.58 5.97 9.47
N SER A 204 2.49 4.65 9.54
CA SER A 204 2.91 3.77 8.47
C SER A 204 1.75 3.05 7.78
N ASP A 205 0.63 2.89 8.49
CA ASP A 205 -0.54 2.20 7.94
C ASP A 205 -1.78 2.45 8.79
N ILE A 206 -2.96 2.43 8.16
CA ILE A 206 -4.27 2.51 8.79
C ILE A 206 -5.09 1.29 8.35
N ALA A 207 -5.87 0.73 9.25
CA ALA A 207 -6.92 -0.23 8.89
C ALA A 207 -8.22 0.12 9.61
N ILE A 208 -9.34 0.04 8.92
CA ILE A 208 -10.66 0.27 9.49
C ILE A 208 -11.23 -1.04 10.02
N ASN A 209 -11.95 -1.00 11.14
CA ASN A 209 -12.76 -2.15 11.57
C ASN A 209 -13.87 -2.41 10.53
N THR A 210 -13.66 -3.43 9.71
CA THR A 210 -14.56 -3.75 8.59
C THR A 210 -15.93 -4.28 9.03
N THR A 211 -16.08 -4.67 10.33
CA THR A 211 -17.34 -5.18 10.85
C THR A 211 -18.40 -4.09 10.97
N ASP A 212 -18.01 -2.91 11.45
CA ASP A 212 -18.97 -1.86 11.81
C ASP A 212 -18.43 -0.43 11.66
N GLY A 213 -17.18 -0.24 11.20
CA GLY A 213 -16.54 1.08 11.09
C GLY A 213 -16.31 1.78 12.44
N SER A 214 -16.49 1.08 13.57
CA SER A 214 -16.49 1.66 14.93
C SER A 214 -15.11 2.10 15.41
N ALA A 215 -14.05 1.75 14.71
CA ALA A 215 -12.67 2.10 15.07
C ALA A 215 -11.73 1.99 13.87
N ILE A 216 -10.62 2.69 13.98
CA ILE A 216 -9.45 2.45 13.14
C ILE A 216 -8.32 1.83 13.99
N TYR A 217 -7.45 1.11 13.31
CA TYR A 217 -6.16 0.65 13.83
C TYR A 217 -5.06 1.39 13.09
N VAL A 218 -4.02 1.79 13.80
CA VAL A 218 -2.94 2.60 13.26
C VAL A 218 -1.61 1.99 13.69
N THR A 219 -0.71 1.82 12.74
CA THR A 219 0.68 1.52 13.05
C THR A 219 1.54 2.77 12.90
N THR A 220 2.50 2.92 13.79
CA THR A 220 3.48 4.00 13.73
C THR A 220 4.89 3.47 13.58
N SER A 221 5.69 4.16 12.80
CA SER A 221 7.11 3.85 12.60
C SER A 221 7.94 5.07 12.93
N ASN A 222 9.10 4.88 13.57
CA ASN A 222 10.05 5.96 13.76
C ASN A 222 10.74 6.26 12.42
N ARG A 223 10.12 7.09 11.58
CA ARG A 223 10.69 7.56 10.31
C ARG A 223 11.77 8.63 10.47
N VAL A 224 12.08 9.06 11.68
CA VAL A 224 13.20 9.97 11.92
C VAL A 224 14.47 9.22 11.54
N GLY A 225 14.99 9.55 10.38
CA GLY A 225 16.06 8.86 9.65
C GLY A 225 17.12 8.25 10.57
N PHE A 226 17.73 7.17 10.16
CA PHE A 226 18.76 6.33 10.79
C PHE A 226 19.74 7.00 11.79
N ALA A 227 19.28 8.00 12.54
CA ALA A 227 20.03 8.65 13.61
C ALA A 227 20.11 7.68 14.79
N GLN A 228 21.24 7.02 14.89
CA GLN A 228 21.62 6.00 15.87
C GLN A 228 21.54 6.41 17.36
N ASN A 229 20.85 7.50 17.71
CA ASN A 229 20.83 8.06 19.06
C ASN A 229 19.44 8.48 19.55
N GLN A 230 18.35 7.95 19.01
CA GLN A 230 17.01 8.24 19.53
C GLN A 230 16.70 7.31 20.72
N GLN A 231 16.59 7.90 21.90
CA GLN A 231 16.35 7.20 23.17
C GLN A 231 14.90 6.76 23.38
N GLN A 232 13.97 7.04 22.46
CA GLN A 232 12.56 6.68 22.60
C GLN A 232 12.09 5.92 21.37
N ASP A 233 11.62 4.70 21.60
CA ASP A 233 10.94 3.90 20.58
C ASP A 233 9.49 4.35 20.53
N LEU A 234 9.10 5.03 19.44
CA LEU A 234 7.76 5.54 19.21
C LEU A 234 6.93 4.64 18.29
N ARG A 235 7.45 3.44 18.00
CA ARG A 235 6.72 2.44 17.21
C ARG A 235 5.58 1.86 18.03
N GLY A 236 4.43 1.68 17.40
CA GLY A 236 3.30 1.11 18.11
C GLY A 236 2.17 0.67 17.19
N VAL A 237 1.25 -0.02 17.79
CA VAL A 237 -0.05 -0.37 17.22
C VAL A 237 -1.12 0.18 18.13
N PHE A 238 -2.01 0.96 17.56
CA PHE A 238 -3.03 1.68 18.31
C PHE A 238 -4.41 1.38 17.75
N LYS A 239 -5.41 1.37 18.62
CA LYS A 239 -6.82 1.40 18.24
C LYS A 239 -7.39 2.77 18.62
N VAL A 240 -8.05 3.42 17.68
CA VAL A 240 -8.75 4.69 17.90
C VAL A 240 -10.24 4.46 17.61
N PRO A 241 -11.11 4.43 18.63
CA PRO A 241 -12.55 4.34 18.42
C PRO A 241 -13.06 5.56 17.62
N ALA A 242 -14.01 5.32 16.72
CA ALA A 242 -14.77 6.39 16.05
C ALA A 242 -16.10 6.57 16.79
N GLU A 243 -16.27 7.72 17.41
CA GLU A 243 -17.52 8.05 18.10
C GLU A 243 -18.65 8.31 17.09
N THR A 244 -19.89 8.20 17.53
CA THR A 244 -21.08 8.37 16.67
C THR A 244 -21.18 9.75 16.02
N ASN A 245 -20.50 10.75 16.56
CA ASN A 245 -20.40 12.10 16.01
C ASN A 245 -19.19 12.31 15.08
N GLY A 246 -18.45 11.24 14.74
CA GLY A 246 -17.27 11.30 13.91
C GLY A 246 -15.98 11.69 14.64
N ALA A 247 -16.01 12.01 15.92
CA ALA A 247 -14.81 12.33 16.69
C ALA A 247 -14.01 11.08 17.06
N ALA A 248 -12.71 11.24 17.32
CA ALA A 248 -11.87 10.19 17.88
C ALA A 248 -12.23 9.95 19.35
N GLY A 249 -12.39 8.69 19.71
CA GLY A 249 -12.46 8.26 21.11
C GLY A 249 -11.07 8.13 21.74
N ALA A 250 -11.03 7.62 22.98
CA ALA A 250 -9.77 7.42 23.68
C ALA A 250 -8.88 6.37 22.98
N VAL A 251 -7.66 6.77 22.64
CA VAL A 251 -6.67 5.88 22.02
C VAL A 251 -6.30 4.74 22.96
N VAL A 252 -6.31 3.52 22.43
CA VAL A 252 -5.89 2.31 23.15
C VAL A 252 -4.57 1.82 22.54
N ASP A 253 -3.52 1.79 23.34
CA ASP A 253 -2.24 1.22 22.95
C ASP A 253 -2.30 -0.32 23.01
N LEU A 254 -2.08 -0.95 21.86
CA LEU A 254 -2.07 -2.41 21.69
C LEU A 254 -0.65 -2.99 21.59
N THR A 255 0.37 -2.16 21.71
CA THR A 255 1.77 -2.53 21.48
C THR A 255 2.32 -3.52 22.51
N LEU A 256 1.75 -3.55 23.71
CA LEU A 256 2.30 -4.24 24.90
C LEU A 256 2.57 -5.75 24.74
N ASN A 257 1.90 -6.43 23.80
CA ASN A 257 2.05 -7.87 23.57
C ASN A 257 2.85 -8.19 22.30
N LEU A 258 3.42 -7.18 21.64
CA LEU A 258 4.17 -7.33 20.41
C LEU A 258 5.68 -7.27 20.68
N PRO A 259 6.53 -7.91 19.84
CA PRO A 259 7.98 -7.82 19.97
C PRO A 259 8.43 -6.35 19.87
N GLN A 260 9.13 -5.86 20.90
CA GLN A 260 9.49 -4.44 21.02
C GLN A 260 10.73 -4.04 20.21
N ASP A 261 11.41 -4.98 19.59
CA ASP A 261 12.63 -4.82 18.79
C ASP A 261 12.36 -4.70 17.28
N HIS A 262 11.09 -4.68 16.87
CA HIS A 262 10.67 -4.62 15.48
C HIS A 262 9.89 -3.35 15.16
N ALA A 263 10.00 -2.85 13.94
CA ALA A 263 9.11 -1.82 13.42
C ALA A 263 7.83 -2.46 12.86
N TYR A 264 6.70 -1.79 13.07
CA TYR A 264 5.41 -2.19 12.52
C TYR A 264 5.10 -1.28 11.34
N PHE A 265 4.91 -1.86 10.14
CA PHE A 265 4.74 -1.09 8.91
C PHE A 265 3.39 -1.30 8.24
N ALA A 266 2.67 -2.36 8.61
CA ALA A 266 1.36 -2.66 8.06
C ALA A 266 0.48 -3.34 9.09
N ILE A 267 -0.83 -3.13 8.97
CA ILE A 267 -1.86 -3.80 9.75
C ILE A 267 -2.95 -4.26 8.79
N VAL A 268 -3.45 -5.47 8.98
CA VAL A 268 -4.58 -6.03 8.21
C VAL A 268 -5.68 -6.41 9.18
N HIS A 269 -6.91 -6.01 8.86
CA HIS A 269 -8.09 -6.28 9.67
C HIS A 269 -9.12 -7.13 8.95
#